data_4040829c4f9010b16dd49d0e0aab52b5
#
_entry.id   4040829c4f9010b16dd49d0e0aab52b5
#
_cell.length_a   1.000
_cell.length_b   1.000
_cell.length_c   1.000
_cell.angle_alpha   90.00
_cell.angle_beta   90.00
_cell.angle_gamma   90.00
#
_symmetry.space_group_name_H-M   'P 1'
#
loop_
_entity.id
_entity.type
_entity.pdbx_description
1 polymer ?
#
loop_
_entity_poly.entity_id
_entity_poly.type
_entity_poly.pdbx_seq_one_letter_code
_entity_poly.pdbx_strand_id
1 'polypeptide(L)'
;MIIRTKKYQIPTRKYIGIAMKGVIAQQWWVAPIYLAICAGYLWIPNWWWIIGASIALGLYFLFWLIQFAGVTQLEQGKFMFQRLSYEISSQQILIKMNSKQGMPMKWEQIKRVKIQKDGFILFASKAQLIYFPNKIFNNTNEMRFLETILKRKGFTK
;
A
#
# COMPACT_ATOMS: atom_id res chain seq x y z
N MET A 1 10.53 14.54 19.82
CA MET A 1 11.16 13.21 19.64
C MET A 1 11.22 12.90 18.16
N ILE A 2 12.36 12.41 17.65
CA ILE A 2 12.53 11.99 16.26
C ILE A 2 12.89 10.51 16.28
N ILE A 3 12.12 9.69 15.57
CA ILE A 3 12.41 8.26 15.41
C ILE A 3 13.36 8.09 14.24
N ARG A 4 14.49 7.43 14.46
CA ARG A 4 15.44 7.05 13.41
C ARG A 4 15.38 5.56 13.18
N THR A 5 14.85 5.14 12.04
CA THR A 5 14.70 3.72 11.73
C THR A 5 15.99 3.11 11.18
N LYS A 6 16.11 1.79 11.32
CA LYS A 6 17.13 1.01 10.61
C LYS A 6 16.86 1.05 9.11
N LYS A 7 17.90 0.89 8.29
CA LYS A 7 17.77 0.76 6.84
C LYS A 7 16.94 -0.47 6.48
N TYR A 8 15.94 -0.29 5.64
CA TYR A 8 15.05 -1.35 5.21
C TYR A 8 14.74 -1.23 3.72
N GLN A 9 14.59 -2.38 3.07
CA GLN A 9 14.17 -2.51 1.69
C GLN A 9 12.91 -3.36 1.65
N ILE A 10 11.84 -2.83 1.04
CA ILE A 10 10.62 -3.60 0.85
C ILE A 10 10.81 -4.63 -0.27
N PRO A 11 10.54 -5.92 -0.05
CA PRO A 11 10.55 -6.90 -1.13
C PRO A 11 9.41 -6.62 -2.12
N THR A 12 9.68 -6.67 -3.42
CA THR A 12 8.70 -6.44 -4.48
C THR A 12 7.44 -7.28 -4.32
N ARG A 13 7.58 -8.57 -3.96
CA ARG A 13 6.43 -9.46 -3.71
C ARG A 13 5.54 -8.96 -2.58
N LYS A 14 6.13 -8.45 -1.49
CA LYS A 14 5.37 -7.91 -0.36
C LYS A 14 4.67 -6.63 -0.74
N TYR A 15 5.32 -5.75 -1.50
CA TYR A 15 4.73 -4.53 -2.04
C TYR A 15 3.50 -4.84 -2.89
N ILE A 16 3.64 -5.72 -3.91
CA ILE A 16 2.54 -6.10 -4.81
C ILE A 16 1.37 -6.69 -3.99
N GLY A 17 1.66 -7.58 -3.04
CA GLY A 17 0.63 -8.18 -2.19
C GLY A 17 -0.13 -7.17 -1.34
N ILE A 18 0.55 -6.17 -0.78
CA ILE A 18 -0.08 -5.09 0.00
C ILE A 18 -0.93 -4.19 -0.92
N ALA A 19 -0.39 -3.82 -2.09
CA ALA A 19 -1.06 -2.96 -3.06
C ALA A 19 -2.33 -3.64 -3.60
N MET A 20 -2.26 -4.91 -3.99
CA MET A 20 -3.41 -5.71 -4.45
C MET A 20 -4.50 -5.81 -3.38
N LYS A 21 -4.14 -6.15 -2.14
CA LYS A 21 -5.10 -6.16 -1.01
C LYS A 21 -5.72 -4.79 -0.78
N GLY A 22 -4.96 -3.72 -1.00
CA GLY A 22 -5.44 -2.34 -0.93
C GLY A 22 -6.52 -2.05 -1.99
N VAL A 23 -6.29 -2.47 -3.23
CA VAL A 23 -7.24 -2.31 -4.35
C VAL A 23 -8.51 -3.10 -4.10
N ILE A 24 -8.39 -4.39 -3.76
CA ILE A 24 -9.55 -5.24 -3.47
C ILE A 24 -10.41 -4.64 -2.35
N ALA A 25 -9.79 -4.18 -1.27
CA ALA A 25 -10.51 -3.56 -0.15
C ALA A 25 -11.16 -2.23 -0.51
N GLN A 26 -10.59 -1.46 -1.44
CA GLN A 26 -11.13 -0.17 -1.86
C GLN A 26 -12.20 -0.31 -2.95
N GLN A 27 -12.08 -1.32 -3.79
CA GLN A 27 -12.95 -1.59 -4.95
C GLN A 27 -13.83 -2.83 -4.72
N TRP A 28 -14.35 -2.97 -3.50
CA TRP A 28 -15.23 -4.09 -3.13
C TRP A 28 -16.49 -4.18 -4.01
N TRP A 29 -16.91 -3.06 -4.61
CA TRP A 29 -18.05 -2.95 -5.52
C TRP A 29 -17.88 -3.75 -6.83
N VAL A 30 -16.66 -4.17 -7.18
CA VAL A 30 -16.40 -5.05 -8.34
C VAL A 30 -17.05 -6.43 -8.15
N ALA A 31 -17.08 -6.92 -6.90
CA ALA A 31 -17.69 -8.23 -6.59
C ALA A 31 -19.21 -8.25 -6.87
N PRO A 32 -20.05 -7.31 -6.40
CA PRO A 32 -21.45 -7.28 -6.73
C PRO A 32 -21.71 -7.07 -8.24
N ILE A 33 -20.89 -6.31 -8.96
CA ILE A 33 -21.02 -6.19 -10.42
C ILE A 33 -20.76 -7.52 -11.11
N TYR A 34 -19.72 -8.24 -10.72
CA TYR A 34 -19.43 -9.58 -11.24
C TYR A 34 -20.62 -10.52 -11.02
N LEU A 35 -21.19 -10.55 -9.82
CA LEU A 35 -22.34 -11.37 -9.49
C LEU A 35 -23.58 -10.96 -10.29
N ALA A 36 -23.81 -9.66 -10.51
CA ALA A 36 -24.93 -9.18 -11.30
C ALA A 36 -24.85 -9.63 -12.77
N ILE A 37 -23.64 -9.62 -13.35
CA ILE A 37 -23.43 -10.13 -14.72
C ILE A 37 -23.65 -11.65 -14.77
N CYS A 38 -23.15 -12.39 -13.79
CA CYS A 38 -23.37 -13.84 -13.70
C CYS A 38 -24.85 -14.19 -13.54
N ALA A 39 -25.63 -13.34 -12.84
CA ALA A 39 -27.07 -13.53 -12.67
C ALA A 39 -27.86 -13.43 -13.99
N GLY A 40 -27.29 -12.87 -15.07
CA GLY A 40 -27.85 -12.92 -16.40
C GLY A 40 -28.11 -14.35 -16.92
N TYR A 41 -27.37 -15.33 -16.40
CA TYR A 41 -27.59 -16.74 -16.66
C TYR A 41 -29.00 -17.21 -16.24
N LEU A 42 -29.59 -16.57 -15.22
CA LEU A 42 -30.95 -16.94 -14.73
C LEU A 42 -32.04 -16.54 -15.72
N TRP A 43 -31.82 -15.50 -16.52
CA TRP A 43 -32.76 -15.06 -17.56
C TRP A 43 -32.55 -15.79 -18.89
N ILE A 44 -31.30 -15.91 -19.28
CA ILE A 44 -30.91 -16.57 -20.50
C ILE A 44 -29.85 -17.61 -20.12
N PRO A 45 -30.20 -18.92 -20.06
CA PRO A 45 -29.29 -19.98 -19.65
C PRO A 45 -28.19 -20.19 -20.69
N ASN A 46 -27.20 -19.32 -20.66
CA ASN A 46 -26.04 -19.34 -21.52
C ASN A 46 -24.76 -19.18 -20.70
N TRP A 47 -23.86 -20.13 -20.81
CA TRP A 47 -22.58 -20.13 -20.10
C TRP A 47 -21.68 -18.94 -20.40
N TRP A 48 -21.92 -18.24 -21.52
CA TRP A 48 -21.15 -17.06 -21.89
C TRP A 48 -21.24 -15.93 -20.88
N TRP A 49 -22.30 -15.82 -20.10
CA TRP A 49 -22.43 -14.84 -19.01
C TRP A 49 -21.35 -15.05 -17.95
N ILE A 50 -21.14 -16.32 -17.53
CA ILE A 50 -20.16 -16.66 -16.51
C ILE A 50 -18.74 -16.60 -17.07
N ILE A 51 -18.53 -17.13 -18.28
CA ILE A 51 -17.22 -17.15 -18.95
C ILE A 51 -16.77 -15.71 -19.23
N GLY A 52 -17.60 -14.87 -19.84
CA GLY A 52 -17.29 -13.49 -20.15
C GLY A 52 -17.00 -12.67 -18.91
N ALA A 53 -17.82 -12.78 -17.85
CA ALA A 53 -17.60 -12.12 -16.58
C ALA A 53 -16.27 -12.54 -15.93
N SER A 54 -15.94 -13.84 -15.98
CA SER A 54 -14.69 -14.37 -15.43
C SER A 54 -13.46 -13.89 -16.18
N ILE A 55 -13.53 -13.82 -17.52
CA ILE A 55 -12.46 -13.25 -18.34
C ILE A 55 -12.27 -11.77 -18.01
N ALA A 56 -13.36 -10.99 -17.95
CA ALA A 56 -13.29 -9.58 -17.60
C ALA A 56 -12.68 -9.35 -16.21
N LEU A 57 -13.06 -10.14 -15.22
CA LEU A 57 -12.51 -10.10 -13.87
C LEU A 57 -11.01 -10.47 -13.87
N GLY A 58 -10.61 -11.49 -14.64
CA GLY A 58 -9.22 -11.90 -14.80
C GLY A 58 -8.37 -10.79 -15.41
N LEU A 59 -8.85 -10.15 -16.48
CA LEU A 59 -8.19 -9.00 -17.12
C LEU A 59 -8.09 -7.80 -16.17
N TYR A 60 -9.11 -7.55 -15.35
CA TYR A 60 -9.09 -6.51 -14.33
C TYR A 60 -7.98 -6.73 -13.30
N PHE A 61 -7.81 -7.94 -12.77
CA PHE A 61 -6.73 -8.26 -11.84
C PHE A 61 -5.37 -8.21 -12.53
N LEU A 62 -5.26 -8.69 -13.75
CA LEU A 62 -4.03 -8.65 -14.55
C LEU A 62 -3.58 -7.21 -14.79
N PHE A 63 -4.51 -6.31 -15.13
CA PHE A 63 -4.23 -4.89 -15.28
C PHE A 63 -3.59 -4.29 -14.04
N TRP A 64 -4.16 -4.54 -12.84
CA TRP A 64 -3.59 -4.04 -11.60
C TRP A 64 -2.23 -4.65 -11.28
N LEU A 65 -2.06 -5.94 -11.56
CA LEU A 65 -0.78 -6.63 -11.37
C LEU A 65 0.32 -6.01 -12.23
N ILE A 66 0.03 -5.75 -13.51
CA ILE A 66 0.97 -5.09 -14.44
C ILE A 66 1.26 -3.67 -13.96
N GLN A 67 0.26 -2.92 -13.54
CA GLN A 67 0.43 -1.57 -13.00
C GLN A 67 1.38 -1.55 -11.80
N PHE A 68 1.21 -2.45 -10.84
CA PHE A 68 2.08 -2.50 -9.66
C PHE A 68 3.47 -3.07 -9.99
N ALA A 69 3.58 -4.03 -10.88
CA ALA A 69 4.88 -4.50 -11.37
C ALA A 69 5.63 -3.39 -12.13
N GLY A 70 4.93 -2.60 -12.94
CA GLY A 70 5.49 -1.47 -13.67
C GLY A 70 6.11 -0.40 -12.76
N VAL A 71 5.49 -0.10 -11.61
CA VAL A 71 6.05 0.86 -10.64
C VAL A 71 7.45 0.46 -10.18
N THR A 72 7.72 -0.83 -10.06
CA THR A 72 9.05 -1.33 -9.65
C THR A 72 10.13 -1.12 -10.70
N GLN A 73 9.74 -0.94 -11.96
CA GLN A 73 10.61 -0.76 -13.13
C GLN A 73 10.88 0.72 -13.44
N LEU A 74 9.91 1.59 -13.17
CA LEU A 74 10.01 3.01 -13.43
C LEU A 74 11.03 3.67 -12.48
N GLU A 75 11.84 4.60 -13.00
CA GLU A 75 12.85 5.31 -12.20
C GLU A 75 12.26 6.01 -10.98
N GLN A 76 11.08 6.62 -11.14
CA GLN A 76 10.34 7.26 -10.05
C GLN A 76 9.89 6.29 -8.95
N GLY A 77 9.73 5.00 -9.27
CA GLY A 77 9.37 3.96 -8.32
C GLY A 77 10.58 3.23 -7.72
N LYS A 78 11.67 3.12 -8.47
CA LYS A 78 12.88 2.37 -8.06
C LYS A 78 13.42 2.82 -6.70
N PHE A 79 13.35 4.13 -6.39
CA PHE A 79 13.84 4.64 -5.11
C PHE A 79 13.12 4.00 -3.92
N MET A 80 11.82 3.66 -4.04
CA MET A 80 11.04 3.00 -2.98
C MET A 80 11.54 1.60 -2.66
N PHE A 81 12.22 0.96 -3.60
CA PHE A 81 12.77 -0.40 -3.48
C PHE A 81 14.26 -0.43 -3.13
N GLN A 82 14.86 0.74 -2.84
CA GLN A 82 16.21 0.81 -2.30
C GLN A 82 16.22 0.61 -0.77
N ARG A 83 17.40 0.45 -0.22
CA ARG A 83 17.57 0.43 1.25
C ARG A 83 17.43 1.84 1.80
N LEU A 84 16.26 2.15 2.30
CA LEU A 84 15.92 3.44 2.85
C LEU A 84 15.93 3.41 4.38
N SER A 85 16.32 4.53 4.99
CA SER A 85 16.08 4.81 6.40
C SER A 85 15.11 5.98 6.53
N TYR A 86 14.36 5.99 7.61
CA TYR A 86 13.32 6.99 7.81
C TYR A 86 13.59 7.74 9.11
N GLU A 87 13.46 9.07 9.07
CA GLU A 87 13.37 9.89 10.27
C GLU A 87 11.94 10.39 10.39
N ILE A 88 11.23 9.89 11.39
CA ILE A 88 9.81 10.17 11.61
C ILE A 88 9.68 11.19 12.73
N SER A 89 9.06 12.32 12.43
CA SER A 89 8.73 13.38 13.37
C SER A 89 7.22 13.65 13.36
N SER A 90 6.74 14.45 14.31
CA SER A 90 5.34 14.89 14.33
C SER A 90 4.97 15.81 13.15
N GLN A 91 5.95 16.43 12.49
CA GLN A 91 5.72 17.34 11.37
C GLN A 91 5.80 16.65 10.01
N GLN A 92 6.79 15.76 9.83
CA GLN A 92 7.08 15.12 8.54
C GLN A 92 7.82 13.81 8.70
N ILE A 93 7.83 13.03 7.64
CA ILE A 93 8.65 11.82 7.48
C ILE A 93 9.77 12.16 6.51
N LEU A 94 11.02 12.10 6.94
CA LEU A 94 12.17 12.28 6.07
C LEU A 94 12.65 10.90 5.58
N ILE A 95 12.56 10.68 4.28
CA ILE A 95 13.02 9.45 3.63
C ILE A 95 14.48 9.66 3.24
N LYS A 96 15.40 8.92 3.85
CA LYS A 96 16.84 9.03 3.58
C LYS A 96 17.32 7.88 2.72
N MET A 97 17.89 8.22 1.59
CA MET A 97 18.61 7.27 0.71
C MET A 97 20.06 7.16 1.17
N ASN A 98 20.70 8.32 1.42
CA ASN A 98 22.06 8.45 1.93
C ASN A 98 22.11 9.51 3.03
N SER A 99 23.26 9.67 3.69
CA SER A 99 23.46 10.69 4.73
C SER A 99 23.23 12.13 4.23
N LYS A 100 23.40 12.38 2.92
CA LYS A 100 23.30 13.71 2.29
C LYS A 100 22.00 13.92 1.51
N GLN A 101 21.27 12.85 1.13
CA GLN A 101 20.05 12.95 0.33
C GLN A 101 18.85 12.42 1.11
N GLY A 102 17.90 13.30 1.35
CA GLY A 102 16.64 12.99 2.01
C GLY A 102 15.47 13.66 1.31
N MET A 103 14.38 12.94 1.15
CA MET A 103 13.12 13.46 0.60
C MET A 103 12.13 13.66 1.76
N PRO A 104 11.72 14.89 2.06
CA PRO A 104 10.70 15.13 3.08
C PRO A 104 9.32 14.78 2.53
N MET A 105 8.55 14.00 3.29
CA MET A 105 7.15 13.69 3.03
C MET A 105 6.30 14.25 4.17
N LYS A 106 5.35 15.12 3.84
CA LYS A 106 4.41 15.66 4.83
C LYS A 106 3.32 14.66 5.16
N TRP A 107 2.79 14.70 6.38
CA TRP A 107 1.70 13.84 6.82
C TRP A 107 0.41 14.05 6.00
N GLU A 108 0.20 15.25 5.45
CA GLU A 108 -0.94 15.60 4.60
C GLU A 108 -0.95 14.82 3.27
N GLN A 109 0.21 14.34 2.83
CA GLN A 109 0.33 13.52 1.61
C GLN A 109 -0.12 12.06 1.84
N ILE A 110 -0.26 11.65 3.09
CA ILE A 110 -0.72 10.31 3.45
C ILE A 110 -2.24 10.30 3.47
N LYS A 111 -2.85 9.49 2.61
CA LYS A 111 -4.31 9.38 2.49
C LYS A 111 -4.90 8.35 3.45
N ARG A 112 -4.16 7.30 3.75
CA ARG A 112 -4.64 6.20 4.60
C ARG A 112 -3.48 5.50 5.29
N VAL A 113 -3.73 5.05 6.51
CA VAL A 113 -2.80 4.22 7.28
C VAL A 113 -3.49 2.91 7.63
N LYS A 114 -2.76 1.82 7.59
CA LYS A 114 -3.20 0.50 8.04
C LYS A 114 -2.18 -0.05 9.03
N ILE A 115 -2.61 -0.28 10.24
CA ILE A 115 -1.79 -0.92 11.28
C ILE A 115 -1.99 -2.43 11.16
N GLN A 116 -0.90 -3.17 11.08
CA GLN A 116 -0.87 -4.63 11.07
C GLN A 116 -0.01 -5.15 12.22
N LYS A 117 -0.16 -6.43 12.56
CA LYS A 117 0.68 -7.08 13.58
C LYS A 117 2.18 -6.95 13.28
N ASP A 118 2.54 -6.95 11.99
CA ASP A 118 3.93 -6.93 11.52
C ASP A 118 4.49 -5.52 11.30
N GLY A 119 3.65 -4.46 11.38
CA GLY A 119 4.09 -3.09 11.15
C GLY A 119 3.01 -2.15 10.63
N PHE A 120 3.44 -0.99 10.16
CA PHE A 120 2.58 0.09 9.70
C PHE A 120 2.70 0.25 8.19
N ILE A 121 1.56 0.43 7.52
CA ILE A 121 1.49 0.71 6.08
C ILE A 121 0.85 2.08 5.89
N LEU A 122 1.58 2.98 5.26
CA LEU A 122 1.14 4.33 4.94
C LEU A 122 0.94 4.42 3.44
N PHE A 123 -0.26 4.80 3.01
CA PHE A 123 -0.61 4.96 1.60
C PHE A 123 -0.64 6.44 1.23
N ALA A 124 0.25 6.89 0.38
CA ALA A 124 0.20 8.20 -0.24
C ALA A 124 -0.69 8.18 -1.49
N SER A 125 -0.66 7.08 -2.26
CA SER A 125 -1.54 6.84 -3.40
C SER A 125 -1.84 5.33 -3.53
N LYS A 126 -2.57 4.91 -4.58
CA LYS A 126 -2.82 3.49 -4.85
C LYS A 126 -1.52 2.71 -5.11
N ALA A 127 -0.54 3.36 -5.74
CA ALA A 127 0.75 2.75 -6.10
C ALA A 127 1.89 3.16 -5.17
N GLN A 128 1.77 4.28 -4.45
CA GLN A 128 2.81 4.75 -3.53
C GLN A 128 2.43 4.40 -2.09
N LEU A 129 3.19 3.48 -1.52
CA LEU A 129 3.03 3.07 -0.13
C LEU A 129 4.40 2.98 0.56
N ILE A 130 4.41 3.29 1.84
CA ILE A 130 5.56 3.10 2.71
C ILE A 130 5.20 2.02 3.74
N TYR A 131 6.06 1.03 3.89
CA TYR A 131 5.87 -0.04 4.86
C TYR A 131 6.96 0.04 5.93
N PHE A 132 6.53 0.16 7.17
CA PHE A 132 7.37 0.15 8.36
C PHE A 132 7.19 -1.16 9.11
N PRO A 133 8.00 -2.20 8.86
CA PRO A 133 7.96 -3.41 9.68
C PRO A 133 8.46 -3.11 11.10
N ASN A 134 7.91 -3.81 12.10
CA ASN A 134 8.28 -3.62 13.51
C ASN A 134 9.78 -3.72 13.75
N LYS A 135 10.49 -4.55 12.98
CA LYS A 135 11.93 -4.78 13.08
C LYS A 135 12.83 -3.59 12.76
N ILE A 136 12.30 -2.54 12.11
CA ILE A 136 13.10 -1.34 11.80
C ILE A 136 13.18 -0.36 12.96
N PHE A 137 12.29 -0.47 13.93
CA PHE A 137 12.33 0.34 15.13
C PHE A 137 13.36 -0.22 16.12
N ASN A 138 13.97 0.68 16.88
CA ASN A 138 14.96 0.27 17.88
C ASN A 138 14.28 -0.19 19.16
N ASN A 139 13.15 0.43 19.52
CA ASN A 139 12.43 0.21 20.78
C ASN A 139 10.92 0.21 20.57
N THR A 140 10.20 -0.48 21.46
CA THR A 140 8.73 -0.45 21.51
C THR A 140 8.18 0.98 21.72
N ASN A 141 8.92 1.83 22.42
CA ASN A 141 8.54 3.24 22.64
C ASN A 141 8.47 4.04 21.34
N GLU A 142 9.35 3.74 20.37
CA GLU A 142 9.30 4.37 19.04
C GLU A 142 8.03 3.98 18.30
N MET A 143 7.59 2.72 18.38
CA MET A 143 6.33 2.27 17.79
C MET A 143 5.12 2.96 18.43
N ARG A 144 5.08 3.03 19.76
CA ARG A 144 4.03 3.74 20.49
C ARG A 144 3.99 5.24 20.17
N PHE A 145 5.16 5.85 20.00
CA PHE A 145 5.23 7.26 19.57
C PHE A 145 4.68 7.44 18.16
N LEU A 146 5.00 6.56 17.21
CA LEU A 146 4.40 6.58 15.88
C LEU A 146 2.88 6.42 15.94
N GLU A 147 2.37 5.48 16.73
CA GLU A 147 0.92 5.31 16.94
C GLU A 147 0.27 6.58 17.49
N THR A 148 0.93 7.25 18.43
CA THR A 148 0.45 8.51 18.99
C THR A 148 0.37 9.61 17.93
N ILE A 149 1.36 9.70 17.04
CA ILE A 149 1.33 10.64 15.90
C ILE A 149 0.16 10.31 14.99
N LEU A 150 -0.03 9.03 14.65
CA LEU A 150 -1.11 8.59 13.76
C LEU A 150 -2.50 8.89 14.35
N LYS A 151 -2.68 8.69 15.66
CA LYS A 151 -3.92 9.07 16.37
C LYS A 151 -4.14 10.58 16.33
N ARG A 152 -3.13 11.39 16.63
CA ARG A 152 -3.22 12.87 16.60
C ARG A 152 -3.55 13.39 15.21
N LYS A 153 -3.09 12.73 14.16
CA LYS A 153 -3.37 13.10 12.76
C LYS A 153 -4.70 12.52 12.23
N GLY A 154 -5.44 11.77 13.05
CA GLY A 154 -6.76 11.26 12.69
C GLY A 154 -6.76 10.02 11.78
N PHE A 155 -5.62 9.34 11.64
CA PHE A 155 -5.52 8.13 10.81
C PHE A 155 -6.01 6.87 11.49
N THR A 156 -6.12 6.88 12.83
CA THR A 156 -6.60 5.76 13.66
C THR A 156 -7.52 6.29 14.73
N LYS A 157 -8.58 5.53 15.03
CA LYS A 157 -9.46 5.78 16.17
C LYS A 157 -8.79 5.37 17.49
#